data_83ed5af1ba6889034bdffa241e7c3120
#
_entry.id   83ed5af1ba6889034bdffa241e7c3120
#
_cell.length_a   1.000
_cell.length_b   1.000
_cell.length_c   1.000
_cell.angle_alpha   90.00
_cell.angle_beta   90.00
_cell.angle_gamma   90.00
#
_symmetry.space_group_name_H-M   'P 1'
#
loop_
_entity.id
_entity.type
_entity.pdbx_description
1 polymer ?
#
loop_
_entity_poly.entity_id
_entity_poly.type
_entity_poly.pdbx_seq_one_letter_code
_entity_poly.pdbx_strand_id
1 'polypeptide(L)'
;MERTFWYKDAVFYQIWPRSFCDSDGDGVGDLMGVYEKLDYIKSLHVDAIWFSPLYPSPNADYGYDVMDYMDISEEYGGMSAFKKVLDGAHERGIKVIMDLVVNHTSDEHPWFQASRRGEEPYKDYYIWRKGKAEGKPPNNWDSLFEGNAWQYDDVRGEYYLHLFAVKQADLNMDNPRVREEVKKILRFWLDMGVDGFREDVITFISKEKGLPDGSKLMPAARGINHYSNGPHLHEYLMEFRDVLDEYDCVTIGEAPLLTPRRALEFIGGKRPELDMMISFECMEGDCIGQEYIHHPFSLVKLKLIWDRWQRGLQGKGWNFLYLENHDHPRVISRYGSEKYRTESGKALCASYLFQQGTPILYQGQEIGMTSIRLESIDLYEDVQTIHNYHRYFTKDPEEKRMQRVWQSSRDAARTPMQWDDSENAGFTTGVPWFFVNPNYTEINVAAQEEDPDSLLNFYREAVRLRRELPVVRYGDFRLCQPLSRKLFMYERRSKSQRLLVICSYSEEAVKVKAPRGYDLAKGRLILRSHGDQLEKNGYVAQPYETRVYLFQDRKNRVDI
;
A
#
# COMPACT_ATOMS: atom_id res chain seq x y z
N MET A 1 -2.04 -2.22 -28.60
CA MET A 1 -3.23 -1.36 -28.29
C MET A 1 -2.73 0.01 -27.88
N GLU A 2 -3.44 1.11 -28.16
CA GLU A 2 -3.05 2.43 -27.68
C GLU A 2 -3.35 2.54 -26.19
N ARG A 3 -2.35 2.89 -25.36
CA ARG A 3 -2.50 2.97 -23.90
C ARG A 3 -3.26 4.24 -23.52
N THR A 4 -4.29 4.11 -22.70
CA THR A 4 -5.14 5.23 -22.29
C THR A 4 -4.63 6.02 -21.10
N PHE A 5 -3.64 5.50 -20.34
CA PHE A 5 -3.14 6.09 -19.09
C PHE A 5 -4.25 6.45 -18.07
N TRP A 6 -5.33 5.67 -18.08
CA TRP A 6 -6.53 5.88 -17.28
C TRP A 6 -6.23 6.02 -15.78
N TYR A 7 -5.17 5.35 -15.30
CA TYR A 7 -4.76 5.36 -13.91
C TYR A 7 -4.40 6.76 -13.37
N LYS A 8 -4.05 7.72 -14.25
CA LYS A 8 -3.73 9.10 -13.81
C LYS A 8 -4.96 9.86 -13.30
N ASP A 9 -6.12 9.49 -13.77
CA ASP A 9 -7.40 10.06 -13.34
C ASP A 9 -8.09 9.24 -12.26
N ALA A 10 -7.62 8.04 -11.99
CA ALA A 10 -8.23 7.06 -11.12
C ALA A 10 -7.95 7.28 -9.62
N VAL A 11 -8.83 6.70 -8.81
CA VAL A 11 -8.67 6.43 -7.39
C VAL A 11 -8.84 4.94 -7.18
N PHE A 12 -7.93 4.32 -6.44
CA PHE A 12 -7.94 2.88 -6.18
C PHE A 12 -8.49 2.59 -4.78
N TYR A 13 -8.97 1.36 -4.61
CA TYR A 13 -9.39 0.81 -3.32
C TYR A 13 -8.68 -0.53 -3.12
N GLN A 14 -7.94 -0.69 -2.02
CA GLN A 14 -7.27 -1.96 -1.71
C GLN A 14 -8.15 -2.82 -0.82
N ILE A 15 -8.30 -4.07 -1.19
CA ILE A 15 -8.98 -5.10 -0.43
C ILE A 15 -7.96 -6.13 0.06
N TRP A 16 -7.96 -6.37 1.38
CA TRP A 16 -7.41 -7.55 2.03
C TRP A 16 -8.53 -8.59 2.15
N PRO A 17 -8.61 -9.56 1.24
CA PRO A 17 -9.83 -10.36 1.05
C PRO A 17 -10.29 -11.05 2.33
N ARG A 18 -9.35 -11.67 3.03
CA ARG A 18 -9.55 -12.43 4.27
C ARG A 18 -10.32 -11.67 5.36
N SER A 19 -10.26 -10.35 5.37
CA SER A 19 -10.88 -9.48 6.37
C SER A 19 -11.91 -8.50 5.79
N PHE A 20 -12.38 -8.69 4.56
CA PHE A 20 -13.29 -7.73 3.97
C PHE A 20 -14.77 -8.04 4.27
N CYS A 21 -15.27 -9.18 3.85
CA CYS A 21 -16.61 -9.65 4.10
C CYS A 21 -16.67 -11.17 3.87
N ASP A 22 -17.21 -11.91 4.83
CA ASP A 22 -17.43 -13.35 4.75
C ASP A 22 -18.89 -13.60 4.35
N SER A 23 -19.12 -14.28 3.25
CA SER A 23 -20.45 -14.54 2.71
C SER A 23 -21.03 -15.91 3.11
N ASP A 24 -20.20 -16.87 3.51
CA ASP A 24 -20.62 -18.25 3.79
C ASP A 24 -20.57 -18.62 5.27
N GLY A 25 -19.98 -17.76 6.12
CA GLY A 25 -19.98 -17.92 7.58
C GLY A 25 -18.88 -18.80 8.11
N ASP A 26 -17.81 -19.04 7.35
CA ASP A 26 -16.67 -19.85 7.81
C ASP A 26 -15.67 -19.03 8.66
N GLY A 27 -15.84 -17.72 8.72
CA GLY A 27 -15.01 -16.79 9.48
C GLY A 27 -13.92 -16.10 8.67
N VAL A 28 -13.75 -16.44 7.41
CA VAL A 28 -12.78 -15.88 6.48
C VAL A 28 -13.51 -15.08 5.39
N GLY A 29 -13.08 -13.86 5.12
CA GLY A 29 -13.64 -13.07 4.04
C GLY A 29 -13.36 -13.70 2.67
N ASP A 30 -14.31 -13.59 1.76
CA ASP A 30 -14.29 -14.26 0.46
C ASP A 30 -14.69 -13.34 -0.70
N LEU A 31 -14.56 -13.83 -1.93
CA LEU A 31 -14.88 -13.08 -3.14
C LEU A 31 -16.38 -12.85 -3.33
N MET A 32 -17.23 -13.71 -2.79
CA MET A 32 -18.67 -13.49 -2.86
C MET A 32 -19.09 -12.38 -1.90
N GLY A 33 -18.46 -12.27 -0.71
CA GLY A 33 -18.61 -11.13 0.18
C GLY A 33 -18.14 -9.82 -0.47
N VAL A 34 -17.04 -9.87 -1.24
CA VAL A 34 -16.63 -8.71 -2.06
C VAL A 34 -17.68 -8.37 -3.11
N TYR A 35 -18.23 -9.37 -3.82
CA TYR A 35 -19.28 -9.16 -4.82
C TYR A 35 -20.50 -8.44 -4.25
N GLU A 36 -20.95 -8.84 -3.07
CA GLU A 36 -22.07 -8.21 -2.36
C GLU A 36 -21.81 -6.74 -1.98
N LYS A 37 -20.55 -6.38 -1.78
CA LYS A 37 -20.13 -5.03 -1.40
C LYS A 37 -19.67 -4.15 -2.58
N LEU A 38 -19.78 -4.61 -3.84
CA LEU A 38 -19.36 -3.83 -5.01
C LEU A 38 -20.11 -2.49 -5.14
N ASP A 39 -21.39 -2.43 -4.75
CA ASP A 39 -22.16 -1.17 -4.79
C ASP A 39 -21.68 -0.17 -3.73
N TYR A 40 -21.28 -0.66 -2.53
CA TYR A 40 -20.61 0.17 -1.54
C TYR A 40 -19.29 0.73 -2.09
N ILE A 41 -18.45 -0.13 -2.67
CA ILE A 41 -17.17 0.30 -3.28
C ILE A 41 -17.43 1.34 -4.38
N LYS A 42 -18.43 1.13 -5.23
CA LYS A 42 -18.83 2.10 -6.26
C LYS A 42 -19.25 3.44 -5.66
N SER A 43 -19.93 3.43 -4.49
CA SER A 43 -20.37 4.64 -3.80
C SER A 43 -19.21 5.51 -3.29
N LEU A 44 -18.01 4.95 -3.14
CA LEU A 44 -16.78 5.68 -2.80
C LEU A 44 -16.20 6.45 -4.01
N HIS A 45 -16.80 6.32 -5.19
CA HIS A 45 -16.33 6.91 -6.45
C HIS A 45 -14.94 6.43 -6.89
N VAL A 46 -14.49 5.27 -6.44
CA VAL A 46 -13.23 4.65 -6.88
C VAL A 46 -13.35 4.04 -8.28
N ASP A 47 -12.24 3.91 -8.95
CA ASP A 47 -12.15 3.48 -10.35
C ASP A 47 -11.51 2.09 -10.50
N ALA A 48 -10.80 1.61 -9.49
CA ALA A 48 -10.16 0.30 -9.50
C ALA A 48 -10.10 -0.32 -8.10
N ILE A 49 -10.17 -1.64 -8.05
CA ILE A 49 -9.89 -2.45 -6.86
C ILE A 49 -8.52 -3.11 -7.06
N TRP A 50 -7.65 -3.02 -6.07
CA TRP A 50 -6.48 -3.88 -5.95
C TRP A 50 -6.74 -4.93 -4.87
N PHE A 51 -6.67 -6.20 -5.25
CA PHE A 51 -6.70 -7.32 -4.32
C PHE A 51 -5.29 -7.67 -3.85
N SER A 52 -5.07 -7.76 -2.54
CA SER A 52 -3.94 -8.54 -2.02
C SER A 52 -4.06 -9.99 -2.49
N PRO A 53 -2.98 -10.81 -2.47
CA PRO A 53 -2.96 -12.07 -3.20
C PRO A 53 -4.16 -12.98 -2.97
N LEU A 54 -4.72 -13.48 -4.07
CA LEU A 54 -5.88 -14.40 -4.10
C LEU A 54 -5.48 -15.84 -4.43
N TYR A 55 -4.20 -16.08 -4.69
CA TYR A 55 -3.68 -17.36 -5.14
C TYR A 55 -3.79 -18.45 -4.07
N PRO A 56 -3.82 -19.74 -4.45
CA PRO A 56 -3.61 -20.83 -3.52
C PRO A 56 -2.32 -20.63 -2.73
N SER A 57 -2.42 -20.71 -1.40
CA SER A 57 -1.33 -20.47 -0.47
C SER A 57 -1.49 -21.31 0.79
N PRO A 58 -0.42 -21.83 1.40
CA PRO A 58 -0.46 -22.44 2.73
C PRO A 58 -0.55 -21.40 3.87
N ASN A 59 -0.68 -20.09 3.52
CA ASN A 59 -0.87 -18.99 4.45
C ASN A 59 0.28 -18.76 5.46
N ALA A 60 1.51 -19.11 5.10
CA ALA A 60 2.68 -18.75 5.93
C ALA A 60 2.92 -17.22 5.97
N ASP A 61 2.50 -16.52 4.92
CA ASP A 61 2.43 -15.06 4.84
C ASP A 61 1.14 -14.62 4.12
N TYR A 62 0.02 -15.28 4.44
CA TYR A 62 -1.35 -14.94 4.03
C TYR A 62 -1.50 -14.56 2.55
N GLY A 63 -1.09 -15.49 1.65
CA GLY A 63 -1.22 -15.35 0.20
C GLY A 63 0.05 -14.90 -0.51
N TYR A 64 1.02 -14.32 0.19
CA TYR A 64 2.33 -13.96 -0.39
C TYR A 64 3.27 -15.16 -0.56
N ASP A 65 2.94 -16.32 0.00
CA ASP A 65 3.57 -17.61 -0.23
C ASP A 65 2.76 -18.43 -1.26
N VAL A 66 2.90 -18.06 -2.53
CA VAL A 66 2.09 -18.56 -3.66
C VAL A 66 2.40 -20.02 -3.99
N MET A 67 1.38 -20.87 -4.07
CA MET A 67 1.46 -22.27 -4.51
C MET A 67 1.09 -22.48 -5.99
N ASP A 68 0.20 -21.67 -6.53
CA ASP A 68 -0.22 -21.71 -7.93
C ASP A 68 -0.57 -20.29 -8.40
N TYR A 69 0.09 -19.82 -9.45
CA TYR A 69 -0.13 -18.47 -10.00
C TYR A 69 -1.31 -18.37 -10.96
N MET A 70 -1.86 -19.50 -11.40
CA MET A 70 -2.91 -19.53 -12.44
C MET A 70 -4.25 -19.99 -11.89
N ASP A 71 -4.39 -20.00 -10.55
CA ASP A 71 -5.65 -20.36 -9.89
C ASP A 71 -5.96 -19.38 -8.76
N ILE A 72 -7.18 -19.43 -8.26
CA ILE A 72 -7.67 -18.67 -7.09
C ILE A 72 -7.89 -19.65 -5.96
N SER A 73 -7.51 -19.28 -4.74
CA SER A 73 -7.69 -20.10 -3.56
C SER A 73 -9.17 -20.48 -3.37
N GLU A 74 -9.42 -21.76 -3.09
CA GLU A 74 -10.76 -22.24 -2.71
C GLU A 74 -11.28 -21.56 -1.43
N GLU A 75 -10.39 -21.14 -0.53
CA GLU A 75 -10.71 -20.35 0.65
C GLU A 75 -11.41 -19.03 0.28
N TYR A 76 -11.16 -18.48 -0.90
CA TYR A 76 -11.81 -17.28 -1.42
C TYR A 76 -12.95 -17.58 -2.43
N GLY A 77 -13.34 -18.85 -2.61
CA GLY A 77 -14.40 -19.28 -3.52
C GLY A 77 -13.94 -19.65 -4.93
N GLY A 78 -12.62 -19.78 -5.14
CA GLY A 78 -12.02 -20.26 -6.36
C GLY A 78 -12.24 -19.38 -7.60
N MET A 79 -11.84 -19.89 -8.74
CA MET A 79 -11.88 -19.19 -10.04
C MET A 79 -13.29 -18.75 -10.45
N SER A 80 -14.33 -19.49 -10.05
CA SER A 80 -15.72 -19.15 -10.40
C SER A 80 -16.19 -17.87 -9.70
N ALA A 81 -15.87 -17.72 -8.41
CA ALA A 81 -16.17 -16.51 -7.64
C ALA A 81 -15.36 -15.31 -8.15
N PHE A 82 -14.09 -15.53 -8.50
CA PHE A 82 -13.25 -14.48 -9.07
C PHE A 82 -13.83 -13.91 -10.37
N LYS A 83 -14.23 -14.76 -11.32
CA LYS A 83 -14.85 -14.30 -12.58
C LYS A 83 -16.11 -13.50 -12.32
N LYS A 84 -16.94 -13.91 -11.37
CA LYS A 84 -18.15 -13.19 -11.00
C LYS A 84 -17.84 -11.79 -10.42
N VAL A 85 -16.81 -11.69 -9.57
CA VAL A 85 -16.35 -10.38 -9.06
C VAL A 85 -15.77 -9.52 -10.17
N LEU A 86 -14.95 -10.08 -11.06
CA LEU A 86 -14.36 -9.37 -12.19
C LEU A 86 -15.44 -8.78 -13.10
N ASP A 87 -16.40 -9.61 -13.53
CA ASP A 87 -17.51 -9.18 -14.37
C ASP A 87 -18.36 -8.12 -13.66
N GLY A 88 -18.74 -8.36 -12.39
CA GLY A 88 -19.53 -7.43 -11.59
C GLY A 88 -18.84 -6.08 -11.30
N ALA A 89 -17.51 -6.07 -11.16
CA ALA A 89 -16.72 -4.85 -11.05
C ALA A 89 -16.73 -4.08 -12.38
N HIS A 90 -16.49 -4.78 -13.50
CA HIS A 90 -16.51 -4.19 -14.84
C HIS A 90 -17.87 -3.62 -15.24
N GLU A 91 -18.98 -4.30 -14.89
CA GLU A 91 -20.35 -3.78 -15.07
C GLU A 91 -20.56 -2.44 -14.36
N ARG A 92 -19.88 -2.22 -13.23
CA ARG A 92 -19.89 -0.97 -12.48
C ARG A 92 -18.85 0.05 -12.93
N GLY A 93 -18.05 -0.28 -13.96
CA GLY A 93 -16.93 0.53 -14.45
C GLY A 93 -15.79 0.62 -13.46
N ILE A 94 -15.60 -0.43 -12.64
CA ILE A 94 -14.49 -0.59 -11.71
C ILE A 94 -13.51 -1.60 -12.31
N LYS A 95 -12.24 -1.24 -12.40
CA LYS A 95 -11.15 -2.08 -12.85
C LYS A 95 -10.62 -2.98 -11.76
N VAL A 96 -10.00 -4.10 -12.13
CA VAL A 96 -9.46 -5.09 -11.19
C VAL A 96 -7.97 -5.24 -11.38
N ILE A 97 -7.22 -5.04 -10.29
CA ILE A 97 -5.76 -5.14 -10.21
C ILE A 97 -5.42 -6.32 -9.30
N MET A 98 -4.60 -7.24 -9.80
CA MET A 98 -4.09 -8.34 -8.99
C MET A 98 -2.70 -8.06 -8.43
N ASP A 99 -2.35 -8.77 -7.36
CA ASP A 99 -0.99 -8.74 -6.81
C ASP A 99 -0.11 -9.74 -7.59
N LEU A 100 1.05 -9.33 -8.07
CA LEU A 100 2.02 -10.16 -8.78
C LEU A 100 3.23 -10.40 -7.88
N VAL A 101 3.27 -11.56 -7.25
CA VAL A 101 4.32 -11.96 -6.31
C VAL A 101 5.34 -12.84 -7.03
N VAL A 102 6.35 -12.24 -7.66
CA VAL A 102 7.29 -12.99 -8.51
C VAL A 102 8.75 -12.97 -8.02
N ASN A 103 9.02 -12.38 -6.85
CA ASN A 103 10.33 -12.54 -6.23
C ASN A 103 10.52 -13.95 -5.66
N HIS A 104 9.48 -14.58 -5.15
CA HIS A 104 9.51 -15.86 -4.43
C HIS A 104 8.21 -16.65 -4.64
N THR A 105 8.22 -17.92 -4.25
CA THR A 105 7.02 -18.77 -4.16
C THR A 105 6.97 -19.43 -2.79
N SER A 106 5.84 -20.08 -2.47
CA SER A 106 5.82 -21.06 -1.39
C SER A 106 6.85 -22.18 -1.63
N ASP A 107 7.42 -22.72 -0.56
CA ASP A 107 8.19 -23.96 -0.60
C ASP A 107 7.33 -25.20 -0.95
N GLU A 108 6.01 -25.05 -0.93
CA GLU A 108 5.03 -26.06 -1.37
C GLU A 108 4.66 -25.94 -2.86
N HIS A 109 5.12 -24.88 -3.56
CA HIS A 109 4.92 -24.72 -4.99
C HIS A 109 5.50 -25.91 -5.78
N PRO A 110 4.81 -26.46 -6.79
CA PRO A 110 5.31 -27.57 -7.59
C PRO A 110 6.69 -27.35 -8.18
N TRP A 111 7.02 -26.13 -8.58
CA TRP A 111 8.36 -25.78 -9.08
C TRP A 111 9.44 -25.95 -8.01
N PHE A 112 9.16 -25.53 -6.77
CA PHE A 112 10.11 -25.68 -5.67
C PHE A 112 10.33 -27.16 -5.33
N GLN A 113 9.26 -27.94 -5.25
CA GLN A 113 9.32 -29.35 -4.95
C GLN A 113 10.10 -30.13 -6.02
N ALA A 114 9.93 -29.80 -7.30
CA ALA A 114 10.72 -30.39 -8.38
C ALA A 114 12.19 -29.91 -8.36
N SER A 115 12.43 -28.61 -8.12
CA SER A 115 13.76 -28.03 -7.97
C SER A 115 14.53 -28.67 -6.80
N ARG A 116 13.86 -28.86 -5.67
CA ARG A 116 14.38 -29.53 -4.47
C ARG A 116 14.90 -30.95 -4.77
N ARG A 117 14.22 -31.70 -5.65
CA ARG A 117 14.63 -33.03 -6.10
C ARG A 117 15.65 -32.99 -7.25
N GLY A 118 16.03 -31.83 -7.75
CA GLY A 118 16.95 -31.65 -8.87
C GLY A 118 16.37 -32.02 -10.23
N GLU A 119 15.04 -32.01 -10.38
CA GLU A 119 14.31 -32.40 -11.59
C GLU A 119 14.36 -31.31 -12.67
N GLU A 120 14.67 -31.68 -13.91
CA GLU A 120 14.60 -30.77 -15.06
C GLU A 120 13.13 -30.58 -15.49
N PRO A 121 12.71 -29.38 -15.94
CA PRO A 121 13.52 -28.18 -16.14
C PRO A 121 13.67 -27.29 -14.89
N TYR A 122 13.12 -27.68 -13.75
CA TYR A 122 12.93 -26.87 -12.55
C TYR A 122 14.15 -26.76 -11.66
N LYS A 123 15.17 -27.58 -11.89
CA LYS A 123 16.38 -27.70 -11.07
C LYS A 123 16.96 -26.34 -10.63
N ASP A 124 17.03 -25.37 -11.53
CA ASP A 124 17.63 -24.05 -11.31
C ASP A 124 16.60 -22.91 -11.31
N TYR A 125 15.33 -23.20 -10.98
CA TYR A 125 14.28 -22.16 -10.86
C TYR A 125 14.42 -21.32 -9.59
N TYR A 126 15.13 -21.85 -8.58
CA TYR A 126 15.40 -21.18 -7.30
C TYR A 126 16.89 -20.98 -7.10
N ILE A 127 17.26 -20.11 -6.16
CA ILE A 127 18.65 -19.78 -5.86
C ILE A 127 19.17 -20.75 -4.82
N TRP A 128 19.89 -21.77 -5.28
CA TRP A 128 20.55 -22.79 -4.45
C TRP A 128 22.04 -22.55 -4.36
N ARG A 129 22.65 -22.76 -3.19
CA ARG A 129 24.10 -22.67 -2.97
C ARG A 129 24.57 -23.69 -1.94
N LYS A 130 25.76 -24.20 -2.15
CA LYS A 130 26.47 -24.96 -1.12
C LYS A 130 26.85 -24.03 0.04
N GLY A 131 26.73 -24.54 1.25
CA GLY A 131 27.22 -23.84 2.42
C GLY A 131 28.73 -23.66 2.45
N LYS A 132 29.22 -22.77 3.30
CA LYS A 132 30.62 -22.65 3.68
C LYS A 132 31.03 -23.86 4.55
N ALA A 133 32.32 -24.01 4.80
CA ALA A 133 32.83 -25.02 5.74
C ALA A 133 32.09 -24.95 7.09
N GLU A 134 32.03 -26.08 7.81
CA GLU A 134 31.37 -26.21 9.12
C GLU A 134 29.82 -26.00 9.10
N GLY A 135 29.17 -26.27 7.96
CA GLY A 135 27.70 -26.15 7.88
C GLY A 135 27.15 -24.70 7.96
N LYS A 136 27.99 -23.71 7.69
CA LYS A 136 27.57 -22.30 7.66
C LYS A 136 26.90 -21.95 6.36
N PRO A 137 25.91 -21.00 6.39
CA PRO A 137 25.24 -20.55 5.18
C PRO A 137 26.19 -19.89 4.16
N PRO A 138 25.80 -19.79 2.88
CA PRO A 138 26.63 -19.25 1.79
C PRO A 138 27.15 -17.84 2.03
N ASN A 139 26.34 -16.97 2.63
CA ASN A 139 26.71 -15.61 3.00
C ASN A 139 26.02 -15.18 4.31
N ASN A 140 26.19 -13.93 4.70
CA ASN A 140 25.66 -13.38 5.95
C ASN A 140 24.39 -12.56 5.78
N TRP A 141 23.62 -12.76 4.71
CA TRP A 141 22.39 -12.00 4.51
C TRP A 141 21.35 -12.31 5.57
N ASP A 142 20.63 -11.27 6.00
CA ASP A 142 19.47 -11.42 6.86
C ASP A 142 18.21 -11.54 5.99
N SER A 143 17.31 -12.43 6.38
CA SER A 143 15.92 -12.38 5.96
C SER A 143 15.24 -11.13 6.53
N LEU A 144 14.26 -10.60 5.83
CA LEU A 144 13.46 -9.46 6.30
C LEU A 144 12.47 -9.86 7.40
N PHE A 145 12.07 -11.14 7.42
CA PHE A 145 11.11 -11.68 8.38
C PHE A 145 11.74 -12.60 9.42
N GLU A 146 12.64 -13.51 9.01
CA GLU A 146 13.11 -14.60 9.87
C GLU A 146 14.62 -14.87 9.75
N GLY A 147 15.41 -14.33 10.62
CA GLY A 147 16.77 -14.79 10.84
C GLY A 147 17.75 -14.62 9.66
N ASN A 148 18.45 -15.68 9.31
CA ASN A 148 19.35 -15.73 8.15
C ASN A 148 18.55 -15.96 6.86
N ALA A 149 18.96 -15.38 5.76
CA ALA A 149 18.27 -15.50 4.47
C ALA A 149 18.52 -16.86 3.75
N TRP A 150 19.13 -17.81 4.41
CA TRP A 150 19.46 -19.12 3.83
C TRP A 150 18.96 -20.27 4.71
N GLN A 151 18.15 -21.14 4.13
CA GLN A 151 17.68 -22.37 4.78
C GLN A 151 18.32 -23.59 4.13
N TYR A 152 18.91 -24.47 4.97
CA TYR A 152 19.43 -25.75 4.50
C TYR A 152 18.31 -26.73 4.20
N ASP A 153 18.43 -27.43 3.07
CA ASP A 153 17.51 -28.47 2.65
C ASP A 153 18.20 -29.84 2.58
N ASP A 154 17.75 -30.79 3.41
CA ASP A 154 18.36 -32.11 3.52
C ASP A 154 18.16 -32.96 2.25
N VAL A 155 17.10 -32.74 1.48
CA VAL A 155 16.81 -33.50 0.25
C VAL A 155 17.78 -33.10 -0.85
N ARG A 156 18.00 -31.79 -1.02
CA ARG A 156 18.93 -31.27 -2.02
C ARG A 156 20.37 -31.28 -1.56
N GLY A 157 20.62 -31.19 -0.26
CA GLY A 157 21.95 -31.06 0.33
C GLY A 157 22.60 -29.70 0.09
N GLU A 158 21.80 -28.68 -0.15
CA GLU A 158 22.21 -27.30 -0.41
C GLU A 158 21.32 -26.33 0.38
N TYR A 159 21.69 -25.06 0.43
CA TYR A 159 20.90 -23.97 0.97
C TYR A 159 20.10 -23.29 -0.14
N TYR A 160 18.82 -23.00 0.10
CA TYR A 160 18.05 -22.07 -0.74
C TYR A 160 17.95 -20.69 -0.11
N LEU A 161 17.86 -19.67 -0.96
CA LEU A 161 17.68 -18.29 -0.54
C LEU A 161 16.18 -18.03 -0.23
N HIS A 162 15.91 -17.32 0.88
CA HIS A 162 14.61 -16.76 1.21
C HIS A 162 14.81 -15.37 1.82
N LEU A 163 14.39 -14.32 1.14
CA LEU A 163 14.51 -12.94 1.64
C LEU A 163 13.42 -12.60 2.65
N PHE A 164 12.34 -13.38 2.70
CA PHE A 164 11.20 -13.26 3.60
C PHE A 164 11.09 -14.48 4.52
N ALA A 165 9.88 -15.02 4.73
CA ALA A 165 9.73 -16.23 5.56
C ALA A 165 10.52 -17.42 4.98
N VAL A 166 10.91 -18.36 5.82
CA VAL A 166 11.57 -19.61 5.40
C VAL A 166 10.76 -20.34 4.33
N LYS A 167 9.43 -20.25 4.39
CA LYS A 167 8.51 -20.85 3.41
C LYS A 167 8.38 -20.06 2.10
N GLN A 168 9.09 -18.95 1.93
CA GLN A 168 9.04 -18.09 0.72
C GLN A 168 10.38 -18.15 -0.02
N ALA A 169 10.59 -19.21 -0.82
CA ALA A 169 11.83 -19.44 -1.53
C ALA A 169 12.02 -18.49 -2.72
N ASP A 170 13.17 -17.82 -2.82
CA ASP A 170 13.47 -16.84 -3.87
C ASP A 170 13.68 -17.50 -5.23
N LEU A 171 12.95 -17.01 -6.23
CA LEU A 171 13.08 -17.41 -7.63
C LEU A 171 14.39 -16.91 -8.24
N ASN A 172 14.96 -17.71 -9.13
CA ASN A 172 16.17 -17.38 -9.89
C ASN A 172 15.81 -16.69 -11.21
N MET A 173 15.62 -15.37 -11.20
CA MET A 173 15.29 -14.60 -12.41
C MET A 173 16.44 -14.53 -13.42
N ASP A 174 17.69 -14.89 -13.06
CA ASP A 174 18.76 -15.06 -14.03
C ASP A 174 18.48 -16.22 -15.00
N ASN A 175 17.62 -17.17 -14.58
CA ASN A 175 17.15 -18.25 -15.44
C ASN A 175 16.05 -17.73 -16.41
N PRO A 176 16.29 -17.71 -17.73
CA PRO A 176 15.30 -17.22 -18.69
C PRO A 176 13.98 -18.04 -18.69
N ARG A 177 14.01 -19.31 -18.29
CA ARG A 177 12.80 -20.13 -18.18
C ARG A 177 11.87 -19.60 -17.09
N VAL A 178 12.41 -19.13 -15.97
CA VAL A 178 11.62 -18.50 -14.90
C VAL A 178 10.94 -17.22 -15.41
N ARG A 179 11.65 -16.38 -16.17
CA ARG A 179 11.05 -15.18 -16.77
C ARG A 179 9.97 -15.51 -17.81
N GLU A 180 10.12 -16.61 -18.56
CA GLU A 180 9.05 -17.09 -19.45
C GLU A 180 7.80 -17.55 -18.69
N GLU A 181 7.96 -18.19 -17.51
CA GLU A 181 6.80 -18.51 -16.65
C GLU A 181 6.10 -17.24 -16.17
N VAL A 182 6.85 -16.22 -15.74
CA VAL A 182 6.25 -14.92 -15.37
C VAL A 182 5.46 -14.30 -16.52
N LYS A 183 6.00 -14.32 -17.75
CA LYS A 183 5.29 -13.82 -18.94
C LYS A 183 4.00 -14.60 -19.23
N LYS A 184 3.97 -15.92 -18.95
CA LYS A 184 2.73 -16.74 -19.08
C LYS A 184 1.71 -16.34 -18.02
N ILE A 185 2.15 -16.10 -16.77
CA ILE A 185 1.27 -15.64 -15.68
C ILE A 185 0.63 -14.29 -16.06
N LEU A 186 1.44 -13.33 -16.55
CA LEU A 186 0.93 -12.03 -16.98
C LEU A 186 -0.15 -12.18 -18.06
N ARG A 187 0.12 -12.96 -19.12
CA ARG A 187 -0.87 -13.19 -20.20
C ARG A 187 -2.12 -13.87 -19.69
N PHE A 188 -1.98 -14.90 -18.84
CA PHE A 188 -3.12 -15.64 -18.32
C PHE A 188 -4.16 -14.72 -17.67
N TRP A 189 -3.72 -13.82 -16.79
CA TRP A 189 -4.63 -12.91 -16.09
C TRP A 189 -5.13 -11.77 -16.98
N LEU A 190 -4.29 -11.23 -17.85
CA LEU A 190 -4.68 -10.17 -18.78
C LEU A 190 -5.65 -10.69 -19.86
N ASP A 191 -5.47 -11.91 -20.37
CA ASP A 191 -6.41 -12.57 -21.28
C ASP A 191 -7.77 -12.85 -20.63
N MET A 192 -7.78 -13.05 -19.30
CA MET A 192 -9.01 -13.20 -18.51
C MET A 192 -9.76 -11.87 -18.30
N GLY A 193 -9.09 -10.75 -18.50
CA GLY A 193 -9.67 -9.40 -18.36
C GLY A 193 -9.21 -8.60 -17.15
N VAL A 194 -8.22 -9.06 -16.39
CA VAL A 194 -7.59 -8.27 -15.34
C VAL A 194 -6.96 -7.01 -15.91
N ASP A 195 -7.12 -5.87 -15.25
CA ASP A 195 -6.72 -4.55 -15.76
C ASP A 195 -5.29 -4.13 -15.37
N GLY A 196 -4.56 -5.00 -14.68
CA GLY A 196 -3.18 -4.71 -14.31
C GLY A 196 -2.69 -5.40 -13.05
N PHE A 197 -1.49 -5.02 -12.62
CA PHE A 197 -0.82 -5.66 -11.47
C PHE A 197 -0.20 -4.65 -10.53
N ARG A 198 -0.26 -4.95 -9.24
CA ARG A 198 0.69 -4.47 -8.25
C ARG A 198 1.80 -5.50 -8.15
N GLU A 199 3.03 -5.09 -8.35
CA GLU A 199 4.19 -5.98 -8.42
C GLU A 199 4.94 -5.94 -7.09
N ASP A 200 4.80 -7.03 -6.33
CA ASP A 200 5.34 -7.20 -4.98
C ASP A 200 6.87 -7.18 -4.99
N VAL A 201 7.45 -6.33 -4.14
CA VAL A 201 8.92 -6.14 -3.97
C VAL A 201 9.73 -6.28 -5.26
N ILE A 202 9.19 -5.76 -6.34
CA ILE A 202 9.69 -5.99 -7.72
C ILE A 202 11.16 -5.61 -7.91
N THR A 203 11.70 -4.74 -7.08
CA THR A 203 13.11 -4.35 -7.13
C THR A 203 14.06 -5.41 -6.58
N PHE A 204 13.55 -6.51 -6.02
CA PHE A 204 14.36 -7.60 -5.45
C PHE A 204 14.59 -8.76 -6.42
N ILE A 205 13.92 -8.81 -7.55
CA ILE A 205 13.99 -9.96 -8.49
C ILE A 205 15.39 -10.18 -9.10
N SER A 206 16.27 -9.17 -9.10
CA SER A 206 17.65 -9.29 -9.58
C SER A 206 18.64 -9.19 -8.41
N LYS A 207 19.47 -10.21 -8.25
CA LYS A 207 20.50 -10.27 -7.19
C LYS A 207 21.90 -10.06 -7.80
N GLU A 208 22.83 -9.54 -6.99
CA GLU A 208 24.21 -9.36 -7.42
C GLU A 208 24.90 -10.72 -7.65
N LYS A 209 25.63 -10.83 -8.77
CA LYS A 209 26.33 -12.07 -9.14
C LYS A 209 27.33 -12.47 -8.05
N GLY A 210 27.33 -13.75 -7.69
CA GLY A 210 28.23 -14.29 -6.67
C GLY A 210 27.70 -14.13 -5.25
N LEU A 211 26.63 -13.37 -5.02
CA LEU A 211 25.96 -13.20 -3.73
C LEU A 211 26.93 -12.85 -2.59
N PRO A 212 27.66 -11.72 -2.68
CA PRO A 212 28.72 -11.36 -1.72
C PRO A 212 28.16 -11.12 -0.31
N ASP A 213 29.00 -11.24 0.71
CA ASP A 213 28.63 -10.93 2.08
C ASP A 213 28.18 -9.46 2.23
N GLY A 214 27.08 -9.23 2.93
CA GLY A 214 26.60 -7.90 3.28
C GLY A 214 27.45 -7.22 4.35
N SER A 215 27.38 -5.90 4.44
CA SER A 215 28.14 -5.10 5.40
C SER A 215 27.82 -5.49 6.85
N LYS A 216 28.84 -5.79 7.64
CA LYS A 216 28.72 -6.06 9.08
C LYS A 216 28.31 -4.82 9.90
N LEU A 217 28.38 -3.62 9.31
CA LEU A 217 27.96 -2.37 9.95
C LEU A 217 26.45 -2.15 9.89
N MET A 218 25.73 -2.92 9.07
CA MET A 218 24.27 -2.83 9.01
C MET A 218 23.65 -3.60 10.20
N PRO A 219 22.82 -2.95 11.01
CA PRO A 219 22.21 -3.57 12.19
C PRO A 219 21.10 -4.56 11.85
N ALA A 220 20.46 -4.41 10.68
CA ALA A 220 19.39 -5.26 10.17
C ALA A 220 19.41 -5.29 8.63
N ALA A 221 18.71 -6.25 8.00
CA ALA A 221 18.63 -6.42 6.55
C ALA A 221 20.01 -6.45 5.85
N ARG A 222 20.98 -7.11 6.47
CA ARG A 222 22.30 -7.30 5.84
C ARG A 222 22.13 -7.96 4.49
N GLY A 223 22.82 -7.43 3.50
CA GLY A 223 22.72 -7.93 2.12
C GLY A 223 21.76 -7.13 1.24
N ILE A 224 20.92 -6.25 1.77
CA ILE A 224 19.90 -5.51 0.99
C ILE A 224 20.51 -4.76 -0.21
N ASN A 225 21.71 -4.24 -0.09
CA ASN A 225 22.42 -3.55 -1.19
C ASN A 225 22.81 -4.49 -2.34
N HIS A 226 22.77 -5.82 -2.15
CA HIS A 226 23.13 -6.84 -3.13
C HIS A 226 21.91 -7.50 -3.79
N TYR A 227 20.70 -7.29 -3.23
CA TYR A 227 19.48 -7.84 -3.80
C TYR A 227 18.39 -6.78 -4.09
N SER A 228 18.57 -5.54 -3.66
CA SER A 228 17.70 -4.44 -4.05
C SER A 228 18.28 -3.68 -5.24
N ASN A 229 17.51 -3.56 -6.32
CA ASN A 229 17.95 -2.93 -7.58
C ASN A 229 19.20 -3.58 -8.17
N GLY A 230 19.20 -4.90 -8.30
CA GLY A 230 20.33 -5.67 -8.84
C GLY A 230 20.60 -5.40 -10.33
N PRO A 231 21.73 -5.93 -10.85
CA PRO A 231 22.32 -5.46 -12.11
C PRO A 231 21.47 -5.71 -13.36
N HIS A 232 20.59 -6.73 -13.36
CA HIS A 232 19.76 -7.10 -14.50
C HIS A 232 18.29 -6.71 -14.33
N LEU A 233 17.93 -5.97 -13.28
CA LEU A 233 16.55 -5.63 -12.95
C LEU A 233 15.81 -4.96 -14.11
N HIS A 234 16.41 -3.92 -14.69
CA HIS A 234 15.81 -3.17 -15.79
C HIS A 234 15.64 -4.02 -17.07
N GLU A 235 16.57 -4.97 -17.33
CA GLU A 235 16.43 -5.90 -18.43
C GLU A 235 15.21 -6.81 -18.25
N TYR A 236 15.00 -7.36 -17.05
CA TYR A 236 13.87 -8.23 -16.76
C TYR A 236 12.54 -7.48 -16.81
N LEU A 237 12.48 -6.28 -16.24
CA LEU A 237 11.28 -5.45 -16.29
C LEU A 237 10.92 -5.06 -17.72
N MET A 238 11.90 -4.80 -18.59
CA MET A 238 11.64 -4.53 -20.01
C MET A 238 11.11 -5.77 -20.75
N GLU A 239 11.58 -6.98 -20.41
CA GLU A 239 10.98 -8.21 -20.95
C GLU A 239 9.51 -8.38 -20.53
N PHE A 240 9.16 -8.01 -19.28
CA PHE A 240 7.77 -8.04 -18.82
C PHE A 240 6.96 -6.92 -19.49
N ARG A 241 7.56 -5.73 -19.65
CA ARG A 241 6.93 -4.60 -20.36
C ARG A 241 6.57 -4.95 -21.81
N ASP A 242 7.34 -5.79 -22.48
CA ASP A 242 7.03 -6.24 -23.83
C ASP A 242 5.68 -6.99 -23.88
N VAL A 243 5.38 -7.80 -22.87
CA VAL A 243 4.07 -8.47 -22.73
C VAL A 243 2.97 -7.48 -22.35
N LEU A 244 3.24 -6.63 -21.36
CA LEU A 244 2.26 -5.67 -20.86
C LEU A 244 1.82 -4.65 -21.91
N ASP A 245 2.69 -4.30 -22.87
CA ASP A 245 2.36 -3.40 -23.99
C ASP A 245 1.38 -4.01 -25.02
N GLU A 246 1.15 -5.33 -24.95
CA GLU A 246 0.10 -5.99 -25.74
C GLU A 246 -1.32 -5.62 -25.24
N TYR A 247 -1.45 -5.08 -24.01
CA TYR A 247 -2.70 -4.80 -23.30
C TYR A 247 -2.81 -3.34 -22.84
N ASP A 248 -4.03 -2.85 -22.60
CA ASP A 248 -4.28 -1.56 -21.91
C ASP A 248 -4.38 -1.78 -20.40
N CYS A 249 -3.27 -2.13 -19.79
CA CYS A 249 -3.15 -2.46 -18.36
C CYS A 249 -2.27 -1.45 -17.62
N VAL A 250 -2.32 -1.49 -16.28
CA VAL A 250 -1.48 -0.68 -15.40
C VAL A 250 -0.56 -1.55 -14.56
N THR A 251 0.64 -1.05 -14.28
CA THR A 251 1.61 -1.69 -13.39
C THR A 251 2.04 -0.74 -12.27
N ILE A 252 2.08 -1.29 -11.05
CA ILE A 252 2.40 -0.55 -9.83
C ILE A 252 3.49 -1.33 -9.10
N GLY A 253 4.74 -0.92 -9.26
CA GLY A 253 5.87 -1.59 -8.61
C GLY A 253 6.02 -1.17 -7.15
N GLU A 254 6.17 -2.13 -6.27
CA GLU A 254 6.54 -1.86 -4.89
C GLU A 254 8.05 -1.89 -4.72
N ALA A 255 8.59 -0.85 -4.05
CA ALA A 255 10.04 -0.74 -3.85
C ALA A 255 10.39 -0.10 -2.50
N PRO A 256 11.02 -0.85 -1.60
CA PRO A 256 11.67 -0.27 -0.43
C PRO A 256 12.88 0.58 -0.83
N LEU A 257 13.28 1.49 0.04
CA LEU A 257 14.45 2.38 -0.12
C LEU A 257 14.44 3.24 -1.40
N LEU A 258 13.26 3.48 -1.98
CA LEU A 258 13.10 4.24 -3.20
C LEU A 258 13.24 5.76 -2.94
N THR A 259 13.89 6.46 -3.86
CA THR A 259 13.94 7.93 -3.89
C THR A 259 13.26 8.42 -5.19
N PRO A 260 12.80 9.69 -5.27
CA PRO A 260 12.21 10.22 -6.50
C PRO A 260 13.12 10.09 -7.73
N ARG A 261 14.44 10.22 -7.55
CA ARG A 261 15.41 10.05 -8.63
C ARG A 261 15.44 8.61 -9.15
N ARG A 262 15.51 7.63 -8.24
CA ARG A 262 15.49 6.21 -8.61
C ARG A 262 14.13 5.79 -9.17
N ALA A 263 13.02 6.31 -8.63
CA ALA A 263 11.70 6.03 -9.18
C ALA A 263 11.62 6.39 -10.67
N LEU A 264 12.24 7.50 -11.10
CA LEU A 264 12.26 7.91 -12.51
C LEU A 264 13.05 6.95 -13.44
N GLU A 265 13.87 6.07 -12.91
CA GLU A 265 14.54 5.02 -13.68
C GLU A 265 13.52 3.98 -14.16
N PHE A 266 12.43 3.75 -13.40
CA PHE A 266 11.34 2.80 -13.70
C PHE A 266 10.15 3.45 -14.41
N ILE A 267 9.71 4.64 -13.94
CA ILE A 267 8.45 5.27 -14.37
C ILE A 267 8.66 6.50 -15.26
N GLY A 268 9.90 6.82 -15.60
CA GLY A 268 10.24 7.97 -16.44
C GLY A 268 10.48 7.60 -17.89
N GLY A 269 10.70 8.64 -18.71
CA GLY A 269 11.03 8.45 -20.12
C GLY A 269 9.83 8.25 -21.03
N LYS A 270 10.08 7.80 -22.27
CA LYS A 270 9.06 7.61 -23.30
C LYS A 270 8.38 6.24 -23.21
N ARG A 271 9.09 5.23 -22.78
CA ARG A 271 8.61 3.86 -22.55
C ARG A 271 9.06 3.43 -21.16
N PRO A 272 8.29 3.75 -20.13
CA PRO A 272 8.60 3.36 -18.76
C PRO A 272 8.45 1.86 -18.58
N GLU A 273 9.25 1.28 -17.69
CA GLU A 273 9.16 -0.12 -17.29
C GLU A 273 7.87 -0.39 -16.52
N LEU A 274 7.54 0.54 -15.63
CA LEU A 274 6.37 0.53 -14.75
C LEU A 274 5.59 1.84 -14.91
N ASP A 275 4.31 1.84 -14.57
CA ASP A 275 3.47 3.03 -14.65
C ASP A 275 3.56 3.89 -13.39
N MET A 276 3.65 3.25 -12.24
CA MET A 276 3.72 3.90 -10.92
C MET A 276 4.61 3.09 -9.97
N MET A 277 5.07 3.74 -8.91
CA MET A 277 5.85 3.09 -7.84
C MET A 277 5.27 3.42 -6.47
N ILE A 278 5.17 2.40 -5.62
CA ILE A 278 4.89 2.52 -4.19
C ILE A 278 6.21 2.76 -3.47
N SER A 279 6.32 3.88 -2.76
CA SER A 279 7.47 4.21 -1.91
C SER A 279 7.06 4.14 -0.44
N PHE A 280 7.86 3.47 0.38
CA PHE A 280 7.60 3.37 1.83
C PHE A 280 7.99 4.62 2.61
N GLU A 281 8.70 5.56 2.00
CA GLU A 281 9.31 6.69 2.71
C GLU A 281 8.32 7.54 3.52
N CYS A 282 7.09 7.72 3.04
CA CYS A 282 6.06 8.46 3.77
C CYS A 282 5.52 7.68 4.98
N MET A 283 5.49 6.34 4.90
CA MET A 283 5.05 5.47 5.98
C MET A 283 6.18 5.12 6.97
N GLU A 284 7.42 5.22 6.57
CA GLU A 284 8.60 5.05 7.43
C GLU A 284 9.10 6.39 8.02
N GLY A 285 8.35 7.46 7.82
CA GLY A 285 8.72 8.81 8.25
C GLY A 285 8.94 8.98 9.75
N ASP A 286 8.37 8.11 10.56
CA ASP A 286 8.51 8.04 12.03
C ASP A 286 9.38 6.86 12.50
N CYS A 287 10.10 6.19 11.60
CA CYS A 287 10.93 5.02 11.90
C CYS A 287 12.41 5.24 11.62
N ILE A 288 13.23 4.39 12.24
CA ILE A 288 14.63 4.15 11.90
C ILE A 288 14.80 2.65 11.66
N GLY A 289 15.22 2.27 10.47
CA GLY A 289 15.50 0.88 10.12
C GLY A 289 14.26 -0.01 10.20
N GLN A 290 13.63 -0.29 9.08
CA GLN A 290 12.56 -1.27 8.89
C GLN A 290 11.50 -1.34 10.02
N GLU A 291 11.03 -0.20 10.52
CA GLU A 291 9.98 -0.11 11.54
C GLU A 291 10.32 -0.70 12.93
N TYR A 292 11.57 -1.04 13.20
CA TYR A 292 11.96 -1.57 14.52
C TYR A 292 12.04 -0.50 15.61
N ILE A 293 12.30 0.74 15.24
CA ILE A 293 12.45 1.85 16.20
C ILE A 293 11.58 3.01 15.73
N HIS A 294 10.51 3.26 16.45
CA HIS A 294 9.64 4.40 16.23
C HIS A 294 10.06 5.61 17.04
N HIS A 295 9.90 6.78 16.42
CA HIS A 295 9.97 8.07 17.08
C HIS A 295 8.64 8.82 16.95
N PRO A 296 8.41 9.83 17.82
CA PRO A 296 7.19 10.62 17.72
C PRO A 296 6.96 11.16 16.31
N PHE A 297 5.73 11.10 15.85
CA PHE A 297 5.33 11.61 14.55
C PHE A 297 5.80 13.06 14.33
N SER A 298 6.35 13.34 13.17
CA SER A 298 6.81 14.65 12.76
C SER A 298 6.12 15.12 11.50
N LEU A 299 5.13 16.00 11.64
CA LEU A 299 4.45 16.63 10.51
C LEU A 299 5.44 17.34 9.56
N VAL A 300 6.49 17.95 10.10
CA VAL A 300 7.51 18.61 9.28
C VAL A 300 8.24 17.60 8.40
N LYS A 301 8.65 16.46 8.95
CA LYS A 301 9.32 15.39 8.19
C LYS A 301 8.41 14.84 7.10
N LEU A 302 7.16 14.51 7.41
CA LEU A 302 6.18 14.01 6.44
C LEU A 302 5.95 14.98 5.30
N LYS A 303 5.73 16.27 5.58
CA LYS A 303 5.54 17.32 4.57
C LYS A 303 6.75 17.46 3.62
N LEU A 304 7.97 17.37 4.17
CA LEU A 304 9.19 17.49 3.37
C LEU A 304 9.42 16.25 2.49
N ILE A 305 9.02 15.07 2.97
CA ILE A 305 9.01 13.85 2.14
C ILE A 305 8.05 14.05 0.96
N TRP A 306 6.80 14.42 1.23
CA TRP A 306 5.80 14.63 0.16
C TRP A 306 6.22 15.75 -0.81
N ASP A 307 6.74 16.90 -0.32
CA ASP A 307 7.24 17.97 -1.19
C ASP A 307 8.36 17.48 -2.13
N ARG A 308 9.27 16.67 -1.62
CA ARG A 308 10.36 16.09 -2.42
C ARG A 308 9.82 15.14 -3.49
N TRP A 309 8.86 14.27 -3.15
CA TRP A 309 8.23 13.35 -4.10
C TRP A 309 7.41 14.10 -5.15
N GLN A 310 6.54 15.03 -4.74
CA GLN A 310 5.74 15.83 -5.65
C GLN A 310 6.60 16.60 -6.66
N ARG A 311 7.62 17.32 -6.20
CA ARG A 311 8.51 18.08 -7.09
C ARG A 311 9.45 17.20 -7.89
N GLY A 312 9.88 16.08 -7.33
CA GLY A 312 10.80 15.16 -7.99
C GLY A 312 10.19 14.49 -9.22
N LEU A 313 8.90 14.14 -9.14
CA LEU A 313 8.17 13.44 -10.21
C LEU A 313 7.39 14.39 -11.13
N GLN A 314 7.18 15.64 -10.77
CA GLN A 314 6.38 16.59 -11.53
C GLN A 314 6.83 16.71 -12.99
N GLY A 315 5.94 16.40 -13.94
CA GLY A 315 6.20 16.44 -15.37
C GLY A 315 7.14 15.36 -15.90
N LYS A 316 7.59 14.41 -15.07
CA LYS A 316 8.58 13.37 -15.43
C LYS A 316 8.11 11.95 -15.16
N GLY A 317 7.27 11.75 -14.15
CA GLY A 317 6.72 10.48 -13.74
C GLY A 317 5.39 10.67 -13.04
N TRP A 318 4.81 9.59 -12.53
CA TRP A 318 3.52 9.62 -11.85
C TRP A 318 3.59 8.88 -10.52
N ASN A 319 3.12 9.52 -9.43
CA ASN A 319 3.21 8.98 -8.08
C ASN A 319 2.01 8.08 -7.77
N PHE A 320 2.22 7.07 -6.91
CA PHE A 320 1.16 6.33 -6.25
C PHE A 320 1.07 6.81 -4.80
N LEU A 321 -0.11 7.24 -4.37
CA LEU A 321 -0.31 7.91 -3.09
C LEU A 321 -1.08 7.02 -2.14
N TYR A 322 -0.54 6.76 -0.95
CA TYR A 322 -1.21 5.99 0.08
C TYR A 322 -0.87 6.49 1.49
N LEU A 323 -1.69 6.15 2.46
CA LEU A 323 -1.48 6.37 3.88
C LEU A 323 -1.65 5.11 4.72
N GLU A 324 -2.35 4.11 4.18
CA GLU A 324 -2.55 2.79 4.77
C GLU A 324 -2.42 1.72 3.70
N ASN A 325 -2.02 0.54 4.13
CA ASN A 325 -2.14 -0.73 3.43
C ASN A 325 -2.15 -1.87 4.46
N HIS A 326 -2.09 -3.10 4.00
CA HIS A 326 -2.07 -4.30 4.83
C HIS A 326 -0.74 -4.55 5.58
N ASP A 327 0.29 -3.72 5.37
CA ASP A 327 1.64 -3.88 5.95
C ASP A 327 1.98 -2.83 7.01
N HIS A 328 1.09 -1.86 7.24
CA HIS A 328 1.32 -0.80 8.21
C HIS A 328 0.13 -0.65 9.17
N PRO A 329 0.38 -0.27 10.44
CA PRO A 329 -0.69 0.09 11.37
C PRO A 329 -1.58 1.19 10.82
N ARG A 330 -2.85 1.24 11.27
CA ARG A 330 -3.84 2.24 10.85
C ARG A 330 -3.33 3.66 11.05
N VAL A 331 -3.47 4.49 10.01
CA VAL A 331 -2.87 5.85 10.00
C VAL A 331 -3.45 6.78 11.06
N ILE A 332 -4.70 6.62 11.45
CA ILE A 332 -5.31 7.39 12.54
C ILE A 332 -4.58 7.13 13.86
N SER A 333 -4.29 5.87 14.16
CA SER A 333 -3.54 5.49 15.37
C SER A 333 -2.07 5.89 15.31
N ARG A 334 -1.49 6.04 14.11
CA ARG A 334 -0.07 6.32 13.91
C ARG A 334 0.23 7.82 13.69
N TYR A 335 -0.49 8.48 12.81
CA TYR A 335 -0.26 9.88 12.39
C TYR A 335 -1.41 10.82 12.74
N GLY A 336 -2.57 10.28 13.08
CA GLY A 336 -3.76 11.02 13.49
C GLY A 336 -3.90 11.15 15.00
N SER A 337 -5.16 11.17 15.45
CA SER A 337 -5.54 11.17 16.86
C SER A 337 -6.81 10.33 17.03
N GLU A 338 -6.74 9.28 17.83
CA GLU A 338 -7.93 8.46 18.15
C GLU A 338 -8.97 9.28 18.92
N LYS A 339 -8.54 10.28 19.72
CA LYS A 339 -9.41 11.21 20.44
C LYS A 339 -10.20 12.14 19.49
N TYR A 340 -9.57 12.59 18.42
CA TYR A 340 -10.16 13.41 17.37
C TYR A 340 -10.22 12.60 16.06
N ARG A 341 -10.76 11.37 16.16
CA ARG A 341 -10.70 10.37 15.08
C ARG A 341 -11.26 10.90 13.76
N THR A 342 -12.48 11.41 13.77
CA THR A 342 -13.16 11.92 12.57
C THR A 342 -12.42 13.12 11.99
N GLU A 343 -12.06 14.10 12.81
CA GLU A 343 -11.39 15.31 12.37
C GLU A 343 -9.98 15.03 11.86
N SER A 344 -9.21 14.19 12.58
CA SER A 344 -7.85 13.83 12.13
C SER A 344 -7.89 12.95 10.89
N GLY A 345 -8.88 12.06 10.75
CA GLY A 345 -9.14 11.31 9.53
C GLY A 345 -9.43 12.21 8.32
N LYS A 346 -10.26 13.26 8.49
CA LYS A 346 -10.53 14.27 7.45
C LYS A 346 -9.25 15.05 7.07
N ALA A 347 -8.42 15.41 8.06
CA ALA A 347 -7.14 16.08 7.81
C ALA A 347 -6.16 15.18 7.05
N LEU A 348 -6.04 13.91 7.43
CA LEU A 348 -5.24 12.91 6.72
C LEU A 348 -5.74 12.70 5.30
N CYS A 349 -7.06 12.53 5.10
CA CYS A 349 -7.71 12.40 3.80
C CYS A 349 -7.32 13.55 2.86
N ALA A 350 -7.55 14.80 3.26
CA ALA A 350 -7.25 15.96 2.42
C ALA A 350 -5.74 16.15 2.20
N SER A 351 -4.90 15.70 3.13
CA SER A 351 -3.45 15.83 3.03
C SER A 351 -2.87 15.10 1.83
N TYR A 352 -3.42 13.93 1.42
CA TYR A 352 -2.87 13.16 0.31
C TYR A 352 -3.78 13.12 -0.92
N LEU A 353 -5.12 13.06 -0.76
CA LEU A 353 -6.04 12.92 -1.90
C LEU A 353 -5.98 14.08 -2.90
N PHE A 354 -5.60 15.28 -2.48
CA PHE A 354 -5.47 16.43 -3.37
C PHE A 354 -4.04 16.66 -3.91
N GLN A 355 -3.12 15.71 -3.68
CA GLN A 355 -1.79 15.72 -4.30
C GLN A 355 -1.81 15.17 -5.73
N GLN A 356 -0.73 15.37 -6.50
CA GLN A 356 -0.55 14.74 -7.81
C GLN A 356 -0.11 13.29 -7.65
N GLY A 357 -0.77 12.39 -8.37
CA GLY A 357 -0.55 10.96 -8.34
C GLY A 357 -1.87 10.21 -8.32
N THR A 358 -1.84 8.91 -8.31
CA THR A 358 -3.01 8.04 -8.16
C THR A 358 -3.14 7.64 -6.69
N PRO A 359 -4.17 8.07 -5.98
CA PRO A 359 -4.35 7.67 -4.60
C PRO A 359 -5.02 6.31 -4.49
N ILE A 360 -4.70 5.61 -3.40
CA ILE A 360 -5.41 4.42 -2.97
C ILE A 360 -5.98 4.62 -1.56
N LEU A 361 -7.15 4.06 -1.34
CA LEU A 361 -7.77 3.88 -0.04
C LEU A 361 -7.62 2.42 0.35
N TYR A 362 -7.19 2.15 1.57
CA TYR A 362 -7.22 0.81 2.12
C TYR A 362 -8.55 0.57 2.84
N GLN A 363 -9.13 -0.65 2.71
CA GLN A 363 -10.40 -0.99 3.38
C GLN A 363 -10.42 -0.54 4.84
N GLY A 364 -11.49 0.17 5.23
CA GLY A 364 -11.66 0.70 6.58
C GLY A 364 -10.98 2.05 6.85
N GLN A 365 -10.09 2.52 5.97
CA GLN A 365 -9.51 3.86 6.07
C GLN A 365 -10.58 4.93 5.96
N GLU A 366 -11.54 4.75 5.07
CA GLU A 366 -12.63 5.68 4.80
C GLU A 366 -13.62 5.86 5.96
N ILE A 367 -13.70 4.87 6.86
CA ILE A 367 -14.50 4.96 8.09
C ILE A 367 -13.66 5.27 9.33
N GLY A 368 -12.34 5.34 9.17
CA GLY A 368 -11.41 5.66 10.24
C GLY A 368 -11.22 4.54 11.24
N MET A 369 -11.09 3.30 10.77
CA MET A 369 -10.68 2.18 11.62
C MET A 369 -9.36 2.48 12.32
N THR A 370 -9.22 2.02 13.54
CA THR A 370 -8.02 2.20 14.38
C THR A 370 -7.26 0.89 14.54
N SER A 371 -5.99 0.96 14.92
CA SER A 371 -5.18 -0.22 15.21
C SER A 371 -5.71 -0.99 16.41
N ILE A 372 -5.83 -2.31 16.30
CA ILE A 372 -6.10 -3.17 17.46
C ILE A 372 -4.83 -3.27 18.33
N ARG A 373 -5.02 -3.41 19.65
CA ARG A 373 -3.93 -3.61 20.62
C ARG A 373 -4.25 -4.83 21.47
N LEU A 374 -3.65 -5.96 21.13
CA LEU A 374 -3.80 -7.20 21.88
C LEU A 374 -2.79 -7.25 23.03
N GLU A 375 -3.16 -7.95 24.10
CA GLU A 375 -2.42 -7.92 25.39
C GLU A 375 -1.17 -8.81 25.39
N SER A 376 -1.13 -9.86 24.57
CA SER A 376 -0.02 -10.82 24.49
C SER A 376 0.43 -11.02 23.07
N ILE A 377 1.73 -11.29 22.88
CA ILE A 377 2.29 -11.68 21.58
C ILE A 377 1.67 -12.96 21.03
N ASP A 378 1.23 -13.86 21.90
CA ASP A 378 0.60 -15.14 21.51
C ASP A 378 -0.76 -14.97 20.80
N LEU A 379 -1.30 -13.75 20.77
CA LEU A 379 -2.54 -13.40 20.08
C LEU A 379 -2.31 -12.80 18.67
N TYR A 380 -1.06 -12.61 18.29
CA TYR A 380 -0.69 -12.09 16.98
C TYR A 380 -0.37 -13.22 16.01
N GLU A 381 -0.70 -13.03 14.74
CA GLU A 381 -0.53 -14.02 13.68
C GLU A 381 0.61 -13.65 12.71
N ASP A 382 0.97 -12.36 12.64
CA ASP A 382 1.99 -11.87 11.72
C ASP A 382 3.39 -12.40 12.05
N VAL A 383 3.95 -13.19 11.12
CA VAL A 383 5.29 -13.81 11.25
C VAL A 383 6.39 -12.79 11.55
N GLN A 384 6.36 -11.61 10.92
CA GLN A 384 7.34 -10.55 11.14
C GLN A 384 7.22 -9.97 12.55
N THR A 385 6.00 -9.71 13.03
CA THR A 385 5.73 -9.20 14.38
C THR A 385 6.24 -10.17 15.44
N ILE A 386 5.90 -11.46 15.32
CA ILE A 386 6.33 -12.52 16.24
C ILE A 386 7.85 -12.63 16.26
N HIS A 387 8.49 -12.64 15.09
CA HIS A 387 9.93 -12.72 14.98
C HIS A 387 10.63 -11.50 15.62
N ASN A 388 10.16 -10.28 15.31
CA ASN A 388 10.72 -9.05 15.87
C ASN A 388 10.63 -9.02 17.38
N TYR A 389 9.50 -9.45 17.94
CA TYR A 389 9.30 -9.55 19.38
C TYR A 389 10.32 -10.48 20.04
N HIS A 390 10.56 -11.67 19.48
CA HIS A 390 11.47 -12.66 20.04
C HIS A 390 12.95 -12.39 19.76
N ARG A 391 13.29 -11.61 18.73
CA ARG A 391 14.67 -11.38 18.32
C ARG A 391 15.19 -9.98 18.63
N TYR A 392 14.45 -8.95 18.27
CA TYR A 392 14.95 -7.57 18.34
C TYR A 392 14.53 -6.83 19.59
N PHE A 393 13.39 -7.18 20.18
CA PHE A 393 12.87 -6.48 21.36
C PHE A 393 13.28 -7.12 22.69
N THR A 394 14.06 -8.16 22.68
CA THR A 394 14.42 -8.98 23.87
C THR A 394 15.10 -8.22 25.01
N LYS A 395 15.71 -7.07 24.73
CA LYS A 395 16.37 -6.23 25.74
C LYS A 395 15.40 -5.27 26.47
N ASP A 396 14.21 -5.08 25.94
CA ASP A 396 13.20 -4.21 26.54
C ASP A 396 12.34 -5.01 27.56
N PRO A 397 11.83 -4.35 28.62
CA PRO A 397 10.79 -4.94 29.49
C PRO A 397 9.54 -5.30 28.67
N GLU A 398 8.76 -6.28 29.17
CA GLU A 398 7.58 -6.81 28.49
C GLU A 398 6.61 -5.72 28.00
N GLU A 399 6.24 -4.79 28.89
CA GLU A 399 5.37 -3.67 28.54
C GLU A 399 5.89 -2.86 27.34
N LYS A 400 7.19 -2.60 27.30
CA LYS A 400 7.80 -1.85 26.21
C LYS A 400 7.89 -2.68 24.92
N ARG A 401 8.08 -4.01 25.04
CA ARG A 401 8.03 -4.92 23.89
C ARG A 401 6.65 -4.88 23.24
N MET A 402 5.58 -4.98 24.04
CA MET A 402 4.20 -4.87 23.55
C MET A 402 3.91 -3.48 22.96
N GLN A 403 4.39 -2.40 23.56
CA GLN A 403 4.28 -1.06 22.96
C GLN A 403 4.90 -0.99 21.55
N ARG A 404 6.05 -1.65 21.31
CA ARG A 404 6.65 -1.73 19.97
C ARG A 404 5.80 -2.55 19.02
N VAL A 405 5.23 -3.68 19.49
CA VAL A 405 4.29 -4.48 18.72
C VAL A 405 3.10 -3.63 18.27
N TRP A 406 2.46 -2.89 19.16
CA TRP A 406 1.33 -2.01 18.84
C TRP A 406 1.69 -0.90 17.84
N GLN A 407 2.95 -0.50 17.78
CA GLN A 407 3.43 0.54 16.85
C GLN A 407 3.78 0.01 15.46
N SER A 408 4.08 -1.29 15.32
CA SER A 408 4.65 -1.84 14.08
C SER A 408 3.93 -3.06 13.50
N SER A 409 3.05 -3.73 14.26
CA SER A 409 2.40 -4.96 13.79
C SER A 409 1.52 -4.72 12.57
N ARG A 410 1.68 -5.57 11.55
CA ARG A 410 0.82 -5.63 10.37
C ARG A 410 -0.61 -6.08 10.73
N ASP A 411 -0.77 -6.93 11.74
CA ASP A 411 -2.08 -7.37 12.22
C ASP A 411 -2.99 -6.21 12.66
N ALA A 412 -2.39 -5.08 13.06
CA ALA A 412 -3.12 -3.88 13.43
C ALA A 412 -4.02 -3.34 12.29
N ALA A 413 -3.68 -3.61 11.04
CA ALA A 413 -4.46 -3.23 9.86
C ALA A 413 -5.24 -4.40 9.23
N ARG A 414 -5.05 -5.63 9.71
CA ARG A 414 -5.64 -6.85 9.14
C ARG A 414 -6.90 -7.34 9.87
N THR A 415 -7.40 -6.56 10.83
CA THR A 415 -8.67 -6.84 11.51
C THR A 415 -9.85 -6.82 10.53
N PRO A 416 -10.90 -7.62 10.78
CA PRO A 416 -12.12 -7.60 9.98
C PRO A 416 -12.70 -6.20 9.78
N MET A 417 -13.23 -5.94 8.59
CA MET A 417 -13.93 -4.71 8.23
C MET A 417 -15.17 -4.54 9.10
N GLN A 418 -15.44 -3.30 9.50
CA GLN A 418 -16.54 -2.95 10.40
C GLN A 418 -17.73 -2.42 9.59
N TRP A 419 -18.67 -3.32 9.23
CA TRP A 419 -19.83 -2.98 8.40
C TRP A 419 -20.95 -2.34 9.19
N ASP A 420 -21.25 -2.88 10.38
CA ASP A 420 -22.32 -2.42 11.27
C ASP A 420 -22.01 -2.74 12.74
N ASP A 421 -22.96 -2.49 13.64
CA ASP A 421 -22.87 -2.73 15.08
C ASP A 421 -23.38 -4.11 15.52
N SER A 422 -23.72 -4.99 14.57
CA SER A 422 -24.11 -6.37 14.87
C SER A 422 -22.90 -7.23 15.29
N GLU A 423 -23.17 -8.45 15.74
CA GLU A 423 -22.12 -9.40 16.12
C GLU A 423 -21.05 -9.53 15.03
N ASN A 424 -19.79 -9.58 15.43
CA ASN A 424 -18.62 -9.62 14.55
C ASN A 424 -18.55 -8.44 13.56
N ALA A 425 -19.13 -7.29 13.93
CA ALA A 425 -19.14 -6.09 13.09
C ALA A 425 -19.85 -6.27 11.72
N GLY A 426 -20.78 -7.23 11.59
CA GLY A 426 -21.38 -7.59 10.30
C GLY A 426 -20.41 -8.17 9.28
N PHE A 427 -19.21 -8.56 9.71
CA PHE A 427 -18.20 -9.18 8.85
C PHE A 427 -18.51 -10.63 8.54
N THR A 428 -18.90 -11.42 9.55
CA THR A 428 -19.21 -12.86 9.46
C THR A 428 -20.32 -13.26 10.41
N THR A 429 -21.05 -14.31 10.07
CA THR A 429 -21.98 -15.01 10.96
C THR A 429 -21.32 -16.15 11.75
N GLY A 430 -20.06 -16.48 11.40
CA GLY A 430 -19.25 -17.51 12.05
C GLY A 430 -18.27 -16.94 13.08
N VAL A 431 -17.19 -17.66 13.34
CA VAL A 431 -16.09 -17.22 14.20
C VAL A 431 -15.04 -16.54 13.34
N PRO A 432 -14.78 -15.22 13.51
CA PRO A 432 -13.79 -14.53 12.69
C PRO A 432 -12.40 -15.16 12.79
N TRP A 433 -11.68 -15.24 11.67
CA TRP A 433 -10.31 -15.78 11.59
C TRP A 433 -9.32 -15.00 12.46
N PHE A 434 -9.60 -13.71 12.69
CA PHE A 434 -8.81 -12.81 13.53
C PHE A 434 -9.74 -11.90 14.35
N PHE A 435 -9.20 -11.26 15.38
CA PHE A 435 -9.95 -10.43 16.30
C PHE A 435 -10.63 -9.25 15.60
N VAL A 436 -11.92 -9.07 15.83
CA VAL A 436 -12.65 -7.85 15.47
C VAL A 436 -12.28 -6.75 16.46
N ASN A 437 -11.97 -5.56 15.97
CA ASN A 437 -11.67 -4.44 16.86
C ASN A 437 -12.94 -4.06 17.65
N PRO A 438 -12.91 -4.07 19.00
CA PRO A 438 -14.11 -3.93 19.82
C PRO A 438 -14.84 -2.58 19.67
N ASN A 439 -14.20 -1.60 19.03
CA ASN A 439 -14.83 -0.31 18.76
C ASN A 439 -15.78 -0.30 17.54
N TYR A 440 -16.06 -1.46 16.96
CA TYR A 440 -16.97 -1.57 15.80
C TYR A 440 -18.39 -1.07 16.10
N THR A 441 -18.83 -1.09 17.36
CA THR A 441 -20.13 -0.56 17.77
C THR A 441 -20.26 0.95 17.56
N GLU A 442 -19.12 1.67 17.49
CA GLU A 442 -19.05 3.12 17.28
C GLU A 442 -18.47 3.48 15.90
N ILE A 443 -17.58 2.61 15.37
CA ILE A 443 -16.86 2.84 14.12
C ILE A 443 -17.29 1.78 13.12
N ASN A 444 -18.27 2.08 12.29
CA ASN A 444 -18.74 1.16 11.26
C ASN A 444 -19.33 1.91 10.05
N VAL A 445 -19.52 1.21 8.95
CA VAL A 445 -20.06 1.76 7.71
C VAL A 445 -21.49 2.25 7.91
N ALA A 446 -22.38 1.42 8.47
CA ALA A 446 -23.81 1.72 8.58
C ALA A 446 -24.07 3.03 9.33
N ALA A 447 -23.42 3.22 10.48
CA ALA A 447 -23.57 4.46 11.27
C ALA A 447 -23.05 5.70 10.51
N GLN A 448 -22.01 5.54 9.68
CA GLN A 448 -21.41 6.67 8.96
C GLN A 448 -22.14 6.99 7.64
N GLU A 449 -22.84 6.06 7.04
CA GLU A 449 -23.65 6.34 5.84
C GLU A 449 -24.78 7.33 6.12
N GLU A 450 -25.40 7.25 7.28
CA GLU A 450 -26.50 8.13 7.69
C GLU A 450 -26.04 9.51 8.18
N ASP A 451 -24.77 9.67 8.58
CA ASP A 451 -24.21 10.93 9.07
C ASP A 451 -23.53 11.72 7.93
N PRO A 452 -24.11 12.84 7.46
CA PRO A 452 -23.53 13.66 6.39
C PRO A 452 -22.18 14.27 6.76
N ASP A 453 -21.89 14.41 8.06
CA ASP A 453 -20.62 14.94 8.56
C ASP A 453 -19.60 13.84 8.90
N SER A 454 -19.91 12.57 8.62
CA SER A 454 -19.02 11.43 8.86
C SER A 454 -17.70 11.52 8.08
N LEU A 455 -16.75 10.68 8.47
CA LEU A 455 -15.50 10.54 7.73
C LEU A 455 -15.73 9.86 6.37
N LEU A 456 -16.62 8.86 6.31
CA LEU A 456 -17.00 8.17 5.08
C LEU A 456 -17.53 9.14 4.03
N ASN A 457 -18.50 9.99 4.40
CA ASN A 457 -19.08 10.96 3.47
C ASN A 457 -18.09 12.07 3.09
N PHE A 458 -17.14 12.40 3.97
CA PHE A 458 -16.03 13.30 3.63
C PHE A 458 -15.08 12.68 2.59
N TYR A 459 -14.76 11.37 2.70
CA TYR A 459 -13.96 10.65 1.69
C TYR A 459 -14.68 10.61 0.34
N ARG A 460 -15.99 10.28 0.32
CA ARG A 460 -16.81 10.29 -0.91
C ARG A 460 -16.73 11.65 -1.61
N GLU A 461 -16.93 12.74 -0.87
CA GLU A 461 -16.86 14.08 -1.42
C GLU A 461 -15.44 14.47 -1.88
N ALA A 462 -14.40 14.11 -1.12
CA ALA A 462 -13.01 14.37 -1.51
C ALA A 462 -12.63 13.63 -2.81
N VAL A 463 -13.03 12.37 -2.96
CA VAL A 463 -12.80 11.58 -4.18
C VAL A 463 -13.59 12.17 -5.35
N ARG A 464 -14.86 12.54 -5.17
CA ARG A 464 -15.67 13.23 -6.19
C ARG A 464 -15.00 14.52 -6.68
N LEU A 465 -14.58 15.39 -5.74
CA LEU A 465 -13.89 16.64 -6.07
C LEU A 465 -12.58 16.40 -6.82
N ARG A 466 -11.82 15.38 -6.44
CA ARG A 466 -10.60 15.00 -7.16
C ARG A 466 -10.88 14.66 -8.61
N ARG A 467 -11.93 13.90 -8.90
CA ARG A 467 -12.33 13.53 -10.26
C ARG A 467 -12.80 14.72 -11.08
N GLU A 468 -13.52 15.65 -10.45
CA GLU A 468 -14.08 16.83 -11.15
C GLU A 468 -13.06 17.93 -11.41
N LEU A 469 -12.00 18.02 -10.61
CA LEU A 469 -11.06 19.15 -10.65
C LEU A 469 -9.71 18.77 -11.28
N PRO A 470 -9.48 19.08 -12.57
CA PRO A 470 -8.19 18.81 -13.22
C PRO A 470 -6.98 19.44 -12.51
N VAL A 471 -7.17 20.56 -11.80
CA VAL A 471 -6.11 21.19 -11.02
C VAL A 471 -5.58 20.30 -9.90
N VAL A 472 -6.40 19.38 -9.37
CA VAL A 472 -5.96 18.40 -8.37
C VAL A 472 -5.03 17.37 -9.02
N ARG A 473 -5.41 16.86 -10.19
CA ARG A 473 -4.67 15.79 -10.87
C ARG A 473 -3.41 16.30 -11.56
N TYR A 474 -3.51 17.42 -12.27
CA TYR A 474 -2.48 17.90 -13.19
C TYR A 474 -1.84 19.24 -12.83
N GLY A 475 -2.32 19.93 -11.79
CA GLY A 475 -1.71 21.19 -11.34
C GLY A 475 -0.34 20.98 -10.71
N ASP A 476 0.48 22.01 -10.72
CA ASP A 476 1.78 22.04 -10.03
C ASP A 476 1.60 22.03 -8.52
N PHE A 477 2.50 21.39 -7.80
CA PHE A 477 2.50 21.34 -6.34
C PHE A 477 3.43 22.40 -5.74
N ARG A 478 2.98 23.05 -4.67
CA ARG A 478 3.80 23.94 -3.86
C ARG A 478 3.47 23.81 -2.38
N LEU A 479 4.44 23.39 -1.58
CA LEU A 479 4.32 23.37 -0.13
C LEU A 479 4.32 24.79 0.43
N CYS A 480 3.34 25.11 1.27
CA CYS A 480 3.24 26.34 2.04
C CYS A 480 3.61 26.07 3.50
N GLN A 481 4.29 27.02 4.15
CA GLN A 481 4.69 26.90 5.57
C GLN A 481 5.42 25.57 5.89
N PRO A 482 6.54 25.24 5.22
CA PRO A 482 7.19 23.94 5.36
C PRO A 482 7.60 23.59 6.79
N LEU A 483 7.95 24.55 7.61
CA LEU A 483 8.43 24.35 8.98
C LEU A 483 7.33 24.42 10.05
N SER A 484 6.06 24.65 9.68
CA SER A 484 4.96 24.59 10.65
C SER A 484 4.82 23.18 11.22
N ARG A 485 4.80 23.06 12.54
CA ARG A 485 4.59 21.77 13.25
C ARG A 485 3.11 21.45 13.47
N LYS A 486 2.21 22.41 13.19
CA LYS A 486 0.77 22.30 13.45
C LYS A 486 -0.08 22.37 12.19
N LEU A 487 0.47 22.86 11.06
CA LEU A 487 -0.27 23.02 9.81
C LEU A 487 0.41 22.33 8.65
N PHE A 488 -0.35 21.54 7.92
CA PHE A 488 0.00 21.14 6.57
C PHE A 488 -0.82 21.97 5.59
N MET A 489 -0.12 22.78 4.81
CA MET A 489 -0.73 23.67 3.85
C MET A 489 0.02 23.58 2.53
N TYR A 490 -0.72 23.35 1.44
CA TYR A 490 -0.14 23.29 0.09
C TYR A 490 -1.07 23.83 -0.98
N GLU A 491 -0.50 24.22 -2.08
CA GLU A 491 -1.16 24.72 -3.27
C GLU A 491 -1.06 23.72 -4.41
N ARG A 492 -2.15 23.56 -5.17
CA ARG A 492 -2.13 23.00 -6.53
C ARG A 492 -2.43 24.13 -7.50
N ARG A 493 -1.69 24.23 -8.60
CA ARG A 493 -1.85 25.33 -9.54
C ARG A 493 -1.86 24.85 -10.98
N SER A 494 -2.86 25.29 -11.74
CA SER A 494 -2.95 25.19 -13.19
C SER A 494 -2.95 26.57 -13.83
N LYS A 495 -3.12 26.63 -15.15
CA LYS A 495 -3.23 27.92 -15.89
C LYS A 495 -4.47 28.74 -15.49
N SER A 496 -5.57 28.09 -15.11
CA SER A 496 -6.88 28.71 -14.87
C SER A 496 -7.34 28.63 -13.43
N GLN A 497 -6.79 27.75 -12.62
CA GLN A 497 -7.27 27.46 -11.27
C GLN A 497 -6.12 27.31 -10.28
N ARG A 498 -6.38 27.66 -9.03
CA ARG A 498 -5.54 27.32 -7.89
C ARG A 498 -6.40 26.66 -6.80
N LEU A 499 -5.90 25.58 -6.26
CA LEU A 499 -6.46 24.91 -5.09
C LEU A 499 -5.53 25.15 -3.90
N LEU A 500 -6.08 25.55 -2.76
CA LEU A 500 -5.34 25.69 -1.51
C LEU A 500 -5.93 24.72 -0.49
N VAL A 501 -5.12 23.77 -0.04
CA VAL A 501 -5.48 22.79 1.00
C VAL A 501 -4.81 23.23 2.30
N ILE A 502 -5.59 23.25 3.39
CA ILE A 502 -5.15 23.63 4.74
C ILE A 502 -5.67 22.58 5.71
N CYS A 503 -4.75 21.86 6.36
CA CYS A 503 -5.06 20.83 7.37
C CYS A 503 -4.34 21.18 8.68
N SER A 504 -5.08 21.28 9.78
CA SER A 504 -4.52 21.33 11.12
C SER A 504 -4.12 19.90 11.56
N TYR A 505 -2.98 19.80 12.21
CA TYR A 505 -2.46 18.59 12.87
C TYR A 505 -2.19 18.90 14.36
N SER A 506 -3.09 19.64 14.97
CA SER A 506 -2.97 20.07 16.36
C SER A 506 -4.26 19.76 17.11
N GLU A 507 -4.14 19.28 18.31
CA GLU A 507 -5.27 19.12 19.26
C GLU A 507 -5.72 20.43 19.89
N GLU A 508 -5.02 21.52 19.60
CA GLU A 508 -5.37 22.86 20.04
C GLU A 508 -5.77 23.73 18.84
N ALA A 509 -6.55 24.77 19.10
CA ALA A 509 -6.87 25.79 18.12
C ALA A 509 -5.60 26.48 17.60
N VAL A 510 -5.50 26.67 16.27
CA VAL A 510 -4.31 27.19 15.61
C VAL A 510 -4.67 28.37 14.73
N LYS A 511 -3.94 29.49 14.89
CA LYS A 511 -4.07 30.65 14.00
C LYS A 511 -3.51 30.33 12.61
N VAL A 512 -4.40 30.27 11.61
CA VAL A 512 -4.08 30.11 10.20
C VAL A 512 -3.93 31.48 9.57
N LYS A 513 -2.80 31.73 8.90
CA LYS A 513 -2.57 32.90 8.06
C LYS A 513 -2.62 32.49 6.59
N ALA A 514 -3.35 33.25 5.77
CA ALA A 514 -3.36 33.05 4.32
C ALA A 514 -1.92 33.13 3.76
N PRO A 515 -1.53 32.23 2.86
CA PRO A 515 -0.25 32.35 2.16
C PRO A 515 -0.19 33.63 1.33
N ARG A 516 1.03 34.12 1.04
CA ARG A 516 1.22 35.31 0.20
C ARG A 516 0.53 35.12 -1.16
N GLY A 517 -0.30 36.09 -1.53
CA GLY A 517 -1.06 36.09 -2.78
C GLY A 517 -2.44 35.42 -2.69
N TYR A 518 -2.88 35.03 -1.49
CA TYR A 518 -4.22 34.52 -1.23
C TYR A 518 -5.06 35.48 -0.39
N ASP A 519 -6.30 35.64 -0.80
CA ASP A 519 -7.38 36.25 -0.03
C ASP A 519 -8.46 35.16 0.14
N LEU A 520 -8.54 34.57 1.32
CA LEU A 520 -9.42 33.42 1.56
C LEU A 520 -10.90 33.74 1.31
N ALA A 521 -11.30 35.01 1.52
CA ALA A 521 -12.67 35.45 1.24
C ALA A 521 -13.04 35.43 -0.27
N LYS A 522 -12.05 35.39 -1.16
CA LYS A 522 -12.25 35.26 -2.61
C LYS A 522 -12.20 33.81 -3.12
N GLY A 523 -11.81 32.88 -2.28
CA GLY A 523 -11.81 31.47 -2.57
C GLY A 523 -13.18 30.86 -2.35
N ARG A 524 -13.63 29.99 -3.25
CA ARG A 524 -14.76 29.12 -2.97
C ARG A 524 -14.31 27.99 -2.04
N LEU A 525 -14.85 27.94 -0.84
CA LEU A 525 -14.66 26.81 0.08
C LEU A 525 -15.42 25.62 -0.48
N ILE A 526 -14.71 24.57 -0.88
CA ILE A 526 -15.28 23.41 -1.59
C ILE A 526 -15.32 22.14 -0.73
N LEU A 527 -14.50 22.07 0.33
CA LEU A 527 -14.50 20.97 1.29
C LEU A 527 -14.06 21.50 2.66
N ARG A 528 -14.70 21.03 3.73
CA ARG A 528 -14.40 21.47 5.10
C ARG A 528 -14.79 20.40 6.12
N SER A 529 -14.14 20.40 7.27
CA SER A 529 -14.49 19.53 8.41
C SER A 529 -15.26 20.25 9.52
N HIS A 530 -15.28 21.59 9.54
CA HIS A 530 -15.93 22.44 10.54
C HIS A 530 -16.63 23.64 9.92
N GLY A 531 -17.41 24.39 10.70
CA GLY A 531 -18.28 25.48 10.28
C GLY A 531 -17.72 26.61 9.40
N ASP A 532 -18.54 27.65 9.15
CA ASP A 532 -18.47 28.54 7.97
C ASP A 532 -17.69 29.84 8.14
N GLN A 533 -17.04 30.12 9.28
CA GLN A 533 -16.42 31.43 9.49
C GLN A 533 -15.27 31.69 8.51
N LEU A 534 -15.49 32.64 7.61
CA LEU A 534 -14.50 33.10 6.62
C LEU A 534 -13.96 34.47 7.03
N GLU A 535 -12.66 34.53 7.31
CA GLU A 535 -11.94 35.78 7.49
C GLU A 535 -10.98 36.04 6.30
N LYS A 536 -10.88 37.29 5.88
CA LYS A 536 -10.10 37.70 4.70
C LYS A 536 -8.64 37.24 4.71
N ASN A 537 -7.96 37.37 5.85
CA ASN A 537 -6.52 37.17 5.96
C ASN A 537 -6.12 35.91 6.77
N GLY A 538 -7.10 35.14 7.22
CA GLY A 538 -6.90 33.97 8.04
C GLY A 538 -8.05 33.68 8.98
N TYR A 539 -7.92 32.67 9.79
CA TYR A 539 -8.92 32.22 10.77
C TYR A 539 -8.24 31.46 11.91
N VAL A 540 -8.99 31.09 12.92
CA VAL A 540 -8.53 30.20 13.99
C VAL A 540 -9.09 28.82 13.68
N ALA A 541 -8.23 27.89 13.22
CA ALA A 541 -8.58 26.52 12.98
C ALA A 541 -8.86 25.81 14.30
N GLN A 542 -9.92 25.01 14.36
CA GLN A 542 -10.22 24.08 15.44
C GLN A 542 -9.27 22.87 15.41
N PRO A 543 -9.23 22.02 16.43
CA PRO A 543 -8.45 20.79 16.40
C PRO A 543 -8.69 19.99 15.12
N TYR A 544 -7.61 19.64 14.43
CA TYR A 544 -7.61 18.89 13.14
C TYR A 544 -8.53 19.46 12.04
N GLU A 545 -8.87 20.76 12.09
CA GLU A 545 -9.71 21.38 11.08
C GLU A 545 -9.07 21.34 9.70
N THR A 546 -9.87 21.01 8.70
CA THR A 546 -9.53 20.92 7.29
C THR A 546 -10.36 21.87 6.45
N ARG A 547 -9.74 22.64 5.56
CA ARG A 547 -10.38 23.48 4.55
C ARG A 547 -9.69 23.36 3.20
N VAL A 548 -10.50 23.23 2.15
CA VAL A 548 -10.03 23.23 0.76
C VAL A 548 -10.70 24.36 0.00
N TYR A 549 -9.92 25.28 -0.54
CA TYR A 549 -10.37 26.45 -1.29
C TYR A 549 -10.01 26.33 -2.76
N LEU A 550 -10.97 26.64 -3.64
CA LEU A 550 -10.77 26.77 -5.08
C LEU A 550 -10.81 28.24 -5.49
N PHE A 551 -9.77 28.67 -6.22
CA PHE A 551 -9.66 30.02 -6.78
C PHE A 551 -9.62 29.94 -8.29
N GLN A 552 -10.32 30.88 -8.97
CA GLN A 552 -10.22 31.07 -10.42
C GLN A 552 -9.19 32.16 -10.72
N ASP A 553 -8.24 31.89 -11.58
CA ASP A 553 -7.29 32.90 -12.05
C ASP A 553 -7.94 33.72 -13.19
N ARG A 554 -8.09 35.03 -13.00
CA ARG A 554 -8.84 35.95 -13.87
C ARG A 554 -8.24 36.17 -15.27
N LYS A 555 -7.15 35.50 -15.68
CA LYS A 555 -6.43 35.79 -16.92
C LYS A 555 -6.97 35.13 -18.19
N ASN A 556 -8.07 34.39 -18.17
CA ASN A 556 -8.69 33.85 -19.37
C ASN A 556 -10.23 33.98 -19.34
N ARG A 557 -10.78 35.21 -19.17
CA ARG A 557 -12.04 35.51 -19.81
C ARG A 557 -11.72 35.79 -21.29
N VAL A 558 -11.77 34.78 -22.12
CA VAL A 558 -12.10 34.98 -23.53
C VAL A 558 -13.59 35.32 -23.51
N ASP A 559 -13.92 36.60 -23.72
CA ASP A 559 -15.29 37.00 -24.03
C ASP A 559 -15.67 36.24 -25.30
N ILE A 560 -16.66 35.34 -25.19
CA ILE A 560 -17.39 34.76 -26.29
C ILE A 560 -18.58 35.67 -26.56
#